data_e1df6ea58817ef6fdc23db83263467a3
#
_entry.id   e1df6ea58817ef6fdc23db83263467a3
#
_cell.length_a   1.000
_cell.length_b   1.000
_cell.length_c   1.000
_cell.angle_alpha   90.00
_cell.angle_beta   90.00
_cell.angle_gamma   90.00
#
_symmetry.space_group_name_H-M   'P 1'
#
loop_
_entity.id
_entity.type
_entity.pdbx_description
1 polymer ?
#
loop_
_entity_poly.entity_id
_entity_poly.type
_entity_poly.pdbx_seq_one_letter_code
_entity_poly.pdbx_strand_id
1 'polypeptide(L)'
;MKKYIYMSLLMALSCVFTLSFSSCSKDDDDDKLPAPVITLHEANIEGDELCTQADVTAKGRTASILLTIEGKNGAVKVTRPVTESKYIGVLNIDGFHVHVDIAGKNVEEGDVLKMTVTDTQGLSTTAQMSITEEEEDEDDHDHHHHE
;
A
#
# COMPACT_ATOMS: atom_id res chain seq x y z
N MET A 1 2.05 16.80 -46.35
CA MET A 1 1.07 16.91 -45.24
C MET A 1 0.76 15.52 -44.68
N LYS A 2 1.68 14.93 -43.97
CA LYS A 2 1.50 13.61 -43.34
C LYS A 2 1.75 13.64 -41.82
N LYS A 3 1.41 14.74 -41.16
CA LYS A 3 1.72 14.97 -39.75
C LYS A 3 0.55 14.71 -38.79
N TYR A 4 -0.60 14.31 -39.30
CA TYR A 4 -1.81 14.20 -38.45
C TYR A 4 -2.36 12.80 -38.27
N ILE A 5 -1.67 11.79 -38.77
CA ILE A 5 -2.16 10.39 -38.69
C ILE A 5 -1.70 9.65 -37.42
N TYR A 6 -0.73 10.21 -36.71
CA TYR A 6 -0.19 9.56 -35.51
C TYR A 6 -0.82 9.99 -34.19
N MET A 7 -1.78 10.88 -34.23
CA MET A 7 -2.37 11.44 -32.99
C MET A 7 -3.69 10.79 -32.57
N SER A 8 -4.21 9.86 -33.36
CA SER A 8 -5.47 9.19 -33.01
C SER A 8 -5.31 7.73 -32.59
N LEU A 9 -4.08 7.25 -32.43
CA LEU A 9 -3.84 5.84 -32.04
C LEU A 9 -3.36 5.67 -30.59
N LEU A 10 -3.37 6.74 -29.80
CA LEU A 10 -2.87 6.71 -28.42
C LEU A 10 -3.98 6.78 -27.37
N MET A 11 -5.23 6.60 -27.78
CA MET A 11 -6.37 6.73 -26.85
C MET A 11 -7.17 5.43 -26.66
N ALA A 12 -6.56 4.30 -26.79
CA ALA A 12 -7.26 3.04 -26.59
C ALA A 12 -6.38 1.96 -25.92
N LEU A 13 -5.63 2.31 -24.88
CA LEU A 13 -5.05 1.29 -24.03
C LEU A 13 -5.26 1.61 -22.56
N SER A 14 -6.50 1.90 -22.21
CA SER A 14 -6.99 1.71 -20.87
C SER A 14 -7.20 0.20 -20.69
N CYS A 15 -6.11 -0.53 -20.57
CA CYS A 15 -6.19 -1.91 -20.13
C CYS A 15 -6.58 -1.92 -18.68
N VAL A 16 -7.88 -2.00 -18.45
CA VAL A 16 -8.42 -2.53 -17.21
C VAL A 16 -7.90 -3.97 -17.12
N PHE A 17 -6.79 -4.17 -16.44
CA PHE A 17 -6.39 -5.48 -15.97
C PHE A 17 -7.34 -5.92 -14.88
N THR A 18 -8.55 -6.29 -15.26
CA THR A 18 -9.32 -7.22 -14.45
C THR A 18 -8.60 -8.55 -14.57
N LEU A 19 -7.71 -8.83 -13.63
CA LEU A 19 -7.25 -10.19 -13.41
C LEU A 19 -8.45 -10.98 -12.90
N SER A 20 -9.29 -11.41 -13.82
CA SER A 20 -10.23 -12.46 -13.52
C SER A 20 -9.41 -13.74 -13.35
N PHE A 21 -9.04 -14.01 -12.10
CA PHE A 21 -8.67 -15.37 -11.73
C PHE A 21 -9.92 -16.22 -11.81
N SER A 22 -10.27 -16.63 -13.02
CA SER A 22 -11.20 -17.72 -13.16
C SER A 22 -10.47 -19.00 -12.81
N SER A 23 -10.43 -19.32 -11.53
CA SER A 23 -10.08 -20.66 -11.13
C SER A 23 -11.23 -21.58 -11.53
N CYS A 24 -11.14 -22.11 -12.72
CA CYS A 24 -12.00 -23.21 -13.14
C CYS A 24 -11.43 -24.51 -12.56
N SER A 25 -11.59 -24.73 -11.27
CA SER A 25 -11.50 -26.06 -10.70
C SER A 25 -12.80 -26.36 -9.98
N LYS A 26 -13.60 -27.20 -10.56
CA LYS A 26 -14.83 -27.75 -9.96
C LYS A 26 -14.52 -28.92 -9.03
N ASP A 27 -13.41 -28.87 -8.33
CA ASP A 27 -13.10 -29.87 -7.34
C ASP A 27 -13.35 -29.26 -5.98
N ASP A 28 -14.02 -29.98 -5.13
CA ASP A 28 -14.48 -29.68 -3.77
C ASP A 28 -13.38 -29.13 -2.87
N ASP A 29 -12.93 -27.90 -3.14
CA ASP A 29 -12.03 -27.14 -2.28
C ASP A 29 -12.82 -26.26 -1.30
N ASP A 30 -13.75 -26.86 -0.60
CA ASP A 30 -14.52 -26.21 0.48
C ASP A 30 -13.62 -25.80 1.67
N ASP A 31 -12.35 -26.19 1.65
CA ASP A 31 -11.39 -25.91 2.73
C ASP A 31 -10.43 -24.75 2.44
N LYS A 32 -10.53 -24.08 1.29
CA LYS A 32 -9.69 -22.92 0.99
C LYS A 32 -10.20 -21.67 1.70
N LEU A 33 -9.37 -21.14 2.58
CA LEU A 33 -9.63 -19.88 3.22
C LEU A 33 -9.45 -18.72 2.21
N PRO A 34 -10.17 -17.62 2.36
CA PRO A 34 -10.02 -16.47 1.46
C PRO A 34 -8.65 -15.82 1.61
N ALA A 35 -8.21 -15.16 0.54
CA ALA A 35 -6.99 -14.34 0.56
C ALA A 35 -7.05 -13.25 1.65
N PRO A 36 -5.90 -12.78 2.12
CA PRO A 36 -5.85 -11.70 3.09
C PRO A 36 -6.62 -10.45 2.64
N VAL A 37 -7.19 -9.73 3.58
CA VAL A 37 -7.84 -8.43 3.38
C VAL A 37 -7.02 -7.36 4.08
N ILE A 38 -6.69 -6.30 3.37
CA ILE A 38 -5.89 -5.19 3.88
C ILE A 38 -6.69 -3.90 3.75
N THR A 39 -6.75 -3.13 4.83
CA THR A 39 -7.28 -1.78 4.85
C THR A 39 -6.17 -0.83 5.27
N LEU A 40 -5.64 -0.05 4.36
CA LEU A 40 -4.65 0.99 4.65
C LEU A 40 -5.38 2.23 5.20
N HIS A 41 -4.87 2.79 6.28
CA HIS A 41 -5.41 3.98 6.93
C HIS A 41 -4.51 5.19 6.75
N GLU A 42 -3.19 4.98 6.75
CA GLU A 42 -2.23 6.06 6.78
C GLU A 42 -0.94 5.70 6.05
N ALA A 43 -0.39 6.67 5.34
CA ALA A 43 0.93 6.63 4.71
C ALA A 43 1.48 8.07 4.68
N ASN A 44 2.00 8.54 5.81
CA ASN A 44 2.43 9.93 6.01
C ASN A 44 3.94 10.01 6.20
N ILE A 45 4.54 11.03 5.58
CA ILE A 45 5.96 11.36 5.79
C ILE A 45 6.08 12.13 7.10
N GLU A 46 6.90 11.59 8.00
CA GLU A 46 7.28 12.19 9.28
C GLU A 46 8.81 12.31 9.36
N GLY A 47 9.36 13.44 8.90
CA GLY A 47 10.80 13.63 8.83
C GLY A 47 11.48 12.63 7.87
N ASP A 48 12.36 11.79 8.39
CA ASP A 48 13.10 10.78 7.63
C ASP A 48 12.43 9.39 7.63
N GLU A 49 11.19 9.30 8.10
CA GLU A 49 10.42 8.07 8.17
C GLU A 49 9.06 8.23 7.50
N LEU A 50 8.52 7.12 6.99
CA LEU A 50 7.14 7.01 6.56
C LEU A 50 6.35 6.24 7.62
N CYS A 51 5.37 6.89 8.24
CA CYS A 51 4.41 6.23 9.13
C CYS A 51 3.37 5.48 8.28
N THR A 52 3.18 4.21 8.56
CA THR A 52 2.20 3.35 7.88
C THR A 52 1.27 2.72 8.89
N GLN A 53 -0.04 2.90 8.69
CA GLN A 53 -1.08 2.28 9.51
C GLN A 53 -2.06 1.48 8.66
N ALA A 54 -2.44 0.32 9.15
CA ALA A 54 -3.36 -0.58 8.45
C ALA A 54 -4.07 -1.54 9.40
N ASP A 55 -5.14 -2.15 8.91
CA ASP A 55 -5.73 -3.36 9.47
C ASP A 55 -5.61 -4.50 8.48
N VAL A 56 -5.33 -5.70 8.97
CA VAL A 56 -5.20 -6.91 8.15
C VAL A 56 -6.02 -8.04 8.76
N THR A 57 -6.78 -8.72 7.90
CA THR A 57 -7.42 -9.99 8.24
C THR A 57 -6.89 -11.06 7.31
N ALA A 58 -6.24 -12.08 7.87
CA ALA A 58 -5.69 -13.21 7.14
C ALA A 58 -6.19 -14.52 7.77
N LYS A 59 -7.28 -15.07 7.27
CA LYS A 59 -7.87 -16.32 7.80
C LYS A 59 -6.91 -17.51 7.68
N GLY A 60 -6.01 -17.48 6.70
CA GLY A 60 -4.90 -18.43 6.56
C GLY A 60 -3.66 -18.07 7.41
N ARG A 61 -3.73 -17.09 8.29
CA ARG A 61 -2.64 -16.51 9.07
C ARG A 61 -1.57 -15.85 8.20
N THR A 62 -1.04 -14.73 8.65
CA THR A 62 0.02 -14.01 7.95
C THR A 62 1.31 -14.85 7.89
N ALA A 63 1.88 -15.02 6.71
CA ALA A 63 3.19 -15.64 6.50
C ALA A 63 4.27 -14.59 6.22
N SER A 64 3.95 -13.56 5.43
CA SER A 64 4.85 -12.45 5.16
C SER A 64 4.10 -11.16 4.89
N ILE A 65 4.73 -10.05 5.22
CA ILE A 65 4.24 -8.71 4.91
C ILE A 65 5.39 -7.93 4.29
N LEU A 66 5.15 -7.32 3.14
CA LEU A 66 6.12 -6.52 2.41
C LEU A 66 5.56 -5.12 2.17
N LEU A 67 6.31 -4.10 2.55
CA LEU A 67 6.05 -2.71 2.22
C LEU A 67 6.96 -2.29 1.07
N THR A 68 6.40 -1.66 0.04
CA THR A 68 7.14 -1.14 -1.10
C THR A 68 6.68 0.28 -1.39
N ILE A 69 7.63 1.18 -1.59
CA ILE A 69 7.33 2.56 -2.00
C ILE A 69 7.76 2.73 -3.45
N GLU A 70 6.84 3.12 -4.29
CA GLU A 70 7.08 3.40 -5.70
C GLU A 70 6.91 4.88 -6.00
N GLY A 71 7.82 5.42 -6.80
CA GLY A 71 7.70 6.77 -7.33
C GLY A 71 6.56 6.90 -8.34
N LYS A 72 6.21 8.12 -8.69
CA LYS A 72 5.17 8.46 -9.69
C LYS A 72 5.44 7.84 -11.07
N ASN A 73 6.70 7.51 -11.37
CA ASN A 73 7.12 6.80 -12.58
C ASN A 73 7.07 5.27 -12.47
N GLY A 74 6.64 4.71 -11.34
CA GLY A 74 6.59 3.28 -11.06
C GLY A 74 7.91 2.66 -10.61
N ALA A 75 8.98 3.45 -10.45
CA ALA A 75 10.25 2.94 -9.95
C ALA A 75 10.19 2.69 -8.45
N VAL A 76 10.69 1.53 -8.01
CA VAL A 76 10.78 1.18 -6.59
C VAL A 76 11.85 2.03 -5.92
N LYS A 77 11.49 2.78 -4.90
CA LYS A 77 12.38 3.59 -4.08
C LYS A 77 12.81 2.89 -2.80
N VAL A 78 11.89 2.17 -2.18
CA VAL A 78 12.11 1.46 -0.91
C VAL A 78 11.39 0.12 -0.93
N THR A 79 12.02 -0.89 -0.37
CA THR A 79 11.39 -2.19 -0.08
C THR A 79 11.72 -2.56 1.37
N ARG A 80 10.70 -2.80 2.19
CA ARG A 80 10.86 -3.17 3.59
C ARG A 80 10.05 -4.42 3.93
N PRO A 81 10.70 -5.57 4.13
CA PRO A 81 10.04 -6.72 4.73
C PRO A 81 9.68 -6.40 6.19
N VAL A 82 8.49 -6.77 6.61
CA VAL A 82 8.07 -6.67 8.01
C VAL A 82 8.52 -7.93 8.74
N THR A 83 9.39 -7.77 9.72
CA THR A 83 9.99 -8.88 10.48
C THR A 83 9.53 -8.94 11.94
N GLU A 84 8.71 -7.99 12.35
CA GLU A 84 8.16 -7.92 13.70
C GLU A 84 7.23 -9.14 13.95
N SER A 85 7.62 -9.97 14.90
CA SER A 85 6.95 -11.25 15.17
C SER A 85 5.47 -11.12 15.55
N LYS A 86 5.08 -9.95 16.08
CA LYS A 86 3.67 -9.66 16.43
C LYS A 86 2.73 -9.63 15.22
N TYR A 87 3.27 -9.46 14.02
CA TYR A 87 2.49 -9.38 12.78
C TYR A 87 2.54 -10.65 11.93
N ILE A 88 3.36 -11.62 12.32
CA ILE A 88 3.55 -12.86 11.55
C ILE A 88 2.90 -14.05 12.29
N GLY A 89 2.22 -14.90 11.53
CA GLY A 89 1.51 -16.08 12.06
C GLY A 89 0.18 -15.76 12.74
N VAL A 90 -0.40 -14.59 12.49
CA VAL A 90 -1.63 -14.11 13.12
C VAL A 90 -2.81 -14.08 12.16
N LEU A 91 -4.03 -14.15 12.70
CA LEU A 91 -5.28 -14.08 11.94
C LEU A 91 -5.70 -12.64 11.66
N ASN A 92 -5.49 -11.76 12.63
CA ASN A 92 -5.88 -10.36 12.55
C ASN A 92 -4.76 -9.49 13.07
N ILE A 93 -4.58 -8.36 12.41
CA ILE A 93 -3.76 -7.26 12.86
C ILE A 93 -4.67 -6.04 12.93
N ASP A 94 -5.06 -5.68 14.13
CA ASP A 94 -5.81 -4.45 14.40
C ASP A 94 -4.81 -3.39 14.84
N GLY A 95 -4.61 -2.39 13.99
CA GLY A 95 -3.62 -1.34 14.26
C GLY A 95 -2.19 -1.76 13.91
N PHE A 96 -1.98 -2.29 12.71
CA PHE A 96 -0.64 -2.36 12.13
C PHE A 96 -0.02 -0.96 12.13
N HIS A 97 1.16 -0.83 12.71
CA HIS A 97 1.86 0.45 12.77
C HIS A 97 3.36 0.21 12.62
N VAL A 98 3.91 0.71 11.54
CA VAL A 98 5.32 0.53 11.19
C VAL A 98 5.87 1.82 10.58
N HIS A 99 7.06 2.20 11.02
CA HIS A 99 7.84 3.27 10.41
C HIS A 99 8.84 2.69 9.41
N VAL A 100 8.87 3.25 8.23
CA VAL A 100 9.80 2.88 7.15
C VAL A 100 10.83 3.98 7.00
N ASP A 101 12.12 3.65 7.16
CA ASP A 101 13.21 4.58 6.93
C ASP A 101 13.25 5.00 5.45
N ILE A 102 13.10 6.29 5.20
CA ILE A 102 13.11 6.91 3.87
C ILE A 102 14.23 7.92 3.69
N ALA A 103 15.14 8.04 4.67
CA ALA A 103 16.27 8.95 4.60
C ALA A 103 17.11 8.71 3.31
N GLY A 104 17.28 9.75 2.52
CA GLY A 104 18.05 9.69 1.27
C GLY A 104 17.43 8.84 0.15
N LYS A 105 16.16 8.45 0.26
CA LYS A 105 15.44 7.63 -0.73
C LYS A 105 14.61 8.43 -1.73
N ASN A 106 14.58 9.75 -1.60
CA ASN A 106 13.79 10.66 -2.45
C ASN A 106 12.29 10.29 -2.46
N VAL A 107 11.77 9.84 -1.34
CA VAL A 107 10.34 9.64 -1.15
C VAL A 107 9.67 10.99 -0.96
N GLU A 108 8.57 11.21 -1.67
CA GLU A 108 7.88 12.49 -1.68
C GLU A 108 6.36 12.29 -1.72
N GLU A 109 5.63 13.33 -1.41
CA GLU A 109 4.18 13.33 -1.54
C GLU A 109 3.75 12.94 -2.96
N GLY A 110 2.74 12.08 -3.06
CA GLY A 110 2.25 11.54 -4.32
C GLY A 110 2.94 10.26 -4.78
N ASP A 111 4.03 9.83 -4.13
CA ASP A 111 4.52 8.47 -4.28
C ASP A 111 3.50 7.47 -3.73
N VAL A 112 3.63 6.21 -4.03
CA VAL A 112 2.65 5.18 -3.68
C VAL A 112 3.27 4.16 -2.73
N LEU A 113 2.65 4.01 -1.56
CA LEU A 113 2.90 2.89 -0.66
C LEU A 113 2.08 1.69 -1.13
N LYS A 114 2.72 0.53 -1.26
CA LYS A 114 2.09 -0.77 -1.46
C LYS A 114 2.39 -1.69 -0.30
N MET A 115 1.35 -2.32 0.24
CA MET A 115 1.45 -3.34 1.27
C MET A 115 0.99 -4.67 0.70
N THR A 116 1.86 -5.65 0.65
CA THR A 116 1.56 -7.01 0.20
C THR A 116 1.58 -7.95 1.40
N VAL A 117 0.48 -8.64 1.63
CA VAL A 117 0.36 -9.66 2.67
C VAL A 117 0.16 -11.01 2.01
N THR A 118 0.99 -11.97 2.39
CA THR A 118 0.88 -13.37 1.96
C THR A 118 0.54 -14.23 3.17
N ASP A 119 -0.44 -15.11 3.03
CA ASP A 119 -0.83 -16.04 4.07
C ASP A 119 -0.05 -17.37 4.00
N THR A 120 -0.28 -18.26 4.98
CA THR A 120 0.40 -19.56 5.03
C THR A 120 -0.04 -20.53 3.93
N GLN A 121 -1.12 -20.25 3.24
CA GLN A 121 -1.56 -20.99 2.05
C GLN A 121 -0.88 -20.51 0.76
N GLY A 122 -0.12 -19.41 0.81
CA GLY A 122 0.49 -18.77 -0.34
C GLY A 122 -0.42 -17.80 -1.08
N LEU A 123 -1.58 -17.44 -0.52
CA LEU A 123 -2.46 -16.42 -1.09
C LEU A 123 -1.96 -15.05 -0.71
N SER A 124 -1.87 -14.15 -1.70
CA SER A 124 -1.38 -12.78 -1.51
C SER A 124 -2.43 -11.75 -1.89
N THR A 125 -2.42 -10.65 -1.17
CA THR A 125 -3.18 -9.44 -1.48
C THR A 125 -2.27 -8.25 -1.38
N THR A 126 -2.44 -7.29 -2.28
CA THR A 126 -1.72 -6.01 -2.26
C THR A 126 -2.74 -4.87 -2.17
N ALA A 127 -2.57 -4.02 -1.17
CA ALA A 127 -3.27 -2.73 -1.08
C ALA A 127 -2.27 -1.60 -1.34
N GLN A 128 -2.76 -0.47 -1.83
CA GLN A 128 -1.93 0.70 -2.11
C GLN A 128 -2.60 1.99 -1.69
N MET A 129 -1.79 2.99 -1.35
CA MET A 129 -2.22 4.32 -0.93
C MET A 129 -1.20 5.36 -1.36
N SER A 130 -1.67 6.54 -1.76
CA SER A 130 -0.77 7.68 -2.01
C SER A 130 -0.16 8.17 -0.71
N ILE A 131 1.11 8.49 -0.76
CA ILE A 131 1.84 9.06 0.36
C ILE A 131 1.50 10.55 0.47
N THR A 132 1.26 11.00 1.70
CA THR A 132 1.01 12.40 2.06
C THR A 132 2.09 12.91 3.00
N GLU A 133 2.24 14.22 3.09
CA GLU A 133 3.01 14.88 4.16
C GLU A 133 2.05 15.28 5.27
N GLU A 134 2.48 15.18 6.53
CA GLU A 134 1.73 15.80 7.61
C GLU A 134 1.81 17.30 7.45
N GLU A 135 0.65 17.95 7.27
CA GLU A 135 0.54 19.38 7.45
C GLU A 135 0.65 19.65 8.95
N GLU A 136 1.77 20.24 9.39
CA GLU A 136 1.85 20.83 10.71
C GLU A 136 0.80 21.94 10.75
N ASP A 137 -0.35 21.67 11.34
CA ASP A 137 -1.32 22.68 11.70
C ASP A 137 -0.61 23.66 12.66
N GLU A 138 -0.07 24.74 12.08
CA GLU A 138 0.36 25.88 12.87
C GLU A 138 -0.90 26.43 13.56
N ASP A 139 -1.18 25.88 14.77
CA ASP A 139 -2.14 26.46 15.69
C ASP A 139 -1.66 27.87 16.03
N ASP A 140 -2.10 28.80 15.22
CA ASP A 140 -1.95 30.23 15.47
C ASP A 140 -2.76 30.56 16.74
N HIS A 141 -2.16 30.26 17.91
CA HIS A 141 -2.68 30.70 19.19
C HIS A 141 -2.54 32.23 19.26
N ASP A 142 -3.50 32.89 18.65
CA ASP A 142 -3.69 34.32 18.84
C ASP A 142 -4.10 34.57 20.31
N HIS A 143 -3.10 34.75 21.12
CA HIS A 143 -3.30 35.21 22.50
C HIS A 143 -3.76 36.65 22.50
N HIS A 144 -5.06 36.84 22.38
CA HIS A 144 -5.65 38.15 22.73
C HIS A 144 -5.53 38.40 24.22
N HIS A 145 -4.54 39.19 24.58
CA HIS A 145 -4.52 39.83 25.91
C HIS A 145 -5.58 40.93 25.88
N HIS A 146 -6.67 40.72 26.57
CA HIS A 146 -7.57 41.76 26.99
C HIS A 146 -7.08 42.31 28.34
N GLU A 147 -6.65 43.56 28.32
CA GLU A 147 -6.63 44.35 29.54
C GLU A 147 -8.00 44.98 29.78
#